data_dad0c0834af4a58a272866641974a2fe
#
_entry.id   dad0c0834af4a58a272866641974a2fe
#
_cell.length_a   1.000
_cell.length_b   1.000
_cell.length_c   1.000
_cell.angle_alpha   90.00
_cell.angle_beta   90.00
_cell.angle_gamma   90.00
#
_symmetry.space_group_name_H-M   'P 1'
#
loop_
_entity.id
_entity.type
_entity.pdbx_description
1 polymer ?
#
loop_
_entity_poly.entity_id
_entity_poly.type
_entity_poly.pdbx_seq_one_letter_code
_entity_poly.pdbx_strand_id
1 'polypeptide(L)'
;AMGLDIRINGEFVPGAESWVNLSLLSVRESLNDVKHLRREIGAMESEEADKVPRPTDRLMNLSMFFQDYLPSNKNFKMHVNFSVGTGLPFGLKDNNEVYRNTYRFKPYHRVDLGFAYQLWDSTWKNKNPRHPMRFTEKAWLSLEVFNLMDVLNQASNTWVKTITNQQFAIPNYLSSRRINLRVKFDF
;
A
#
# COMPACT_ATOMS: atom_id res chain seq x y z
N ALA A 1 -7.66 20.31 -6.09
CA ALA A 1 -7.75 19.06 -5.34
C ALA A 1 -8.92 19.15 -4.36
N MET A 2 -9.64 18.07 -4.20
CA MET A 2 -10.71 17.90 -3.19
C MET A 2 -10.53 16.55 -2.56
N GLY A 3 -10.72 16.46 -1.23
CA GLY A 3 -10.56 15.19 -0.53
C GLY A 3 -11.23 15.16 0.83
N LEU A 4 -11.44 13.95 1.33
CA LEU A 4 -11.96 13.65 2.67
C LEU A 4 -11.13 12.51 3.25
N ASP A 5 -10.53 12.75 4.41
CA ASP A 5 -9.79 11.75 5.16
C ASP A 5 -10.52 11.46 6.48
N ILE A 6 -10.79 10.18 6.73
CA ILE A 6 -11.39 9.69 7.97
C ILE A 6 -10.42 8.70 8.59
N ARG A 7 -10.04 8.96 9.84
CA ARG A 7 -9.20 8.04 10.61
C ARG A 7 -9.87 7.72 11.95
N ILE A 8 -9.94 6.43 12.24
CA ILE A 8 -10.37 5.90 13.53
C ILE A 8 -9.20 5.10 14.08
N ASN A 9 -8.77 5.42 15.29
CA ASN A 9 -7.72 4.68 15.98
C ASN A 9 -8.09 4.49 17.45
N GLY A 10 -7.61 3.43 18.03
CA GLY A 10 -7.84 3.12 19.45
C GLY A 10 -7.27 1.77 19.84
N GLU A 11 -7.31 1.50 21.13
CA GLU A 11 -7.01 0.19 21.69
C GLU A 11 -8.30 -0.62 21.76
N PHE A 12 -8.60 -1.40 20.74
CA PHE A 12 -9.72 -2.36 20.77
C PHE A 12 -9.43 -3.53 21.70
N VAL A 13 -8.15 -3.80 21.90
CA VAL A 13 -7.63 -4.75 22.88
C VAL A 13 -6.62 -4.01 23.75
N PRO A 14 -6.66 -4.09 25.09
CA PRO A 14 -5.73 -3.39 25.96
C PRO A 14 -4.27 -3.68 25.62
N GLY A 15 -3.49 -2.62 25.36
CA GLY A 15 -2.08 -2.72 24.93
C GLY A 15 -1.86 -3.05 23.46
N ALA A 16 -2.92 -3.09 22.64
CA ALA A 16 -2.82 -3.36 21.19
C ALA A 16 -3.53 -2.24 20.41
N GLU A 17 -2.75 -1.29 19.89
CA GLU A 17 -3.27 -0.19 19.08
C GLU A 17 -3.67 -0.69 17.69
N SER A 18 -4.87 -0.29 17.26
CA SER A 18 -5.41 -0.60 15.94
C SER A 18 -5.96 0.67 15.29
N TRP A 19 -5.98 0.72 13.96
CA TRP A 19 -6.51 1.88 13.26
C TRP A 19 -7.10 1.50 11.90
N VAL A 20 -8.04 2.32 11.45
CA VAL A 20 -8.61 2.31 10.11
C VAL A 20 -8.53 3.71 9.53
N ASN A 21 -8.09 3.83 8.30
CA ASN A 21 -7.98 5.08 7.57
C ASN A 21 -8.65 4.94 6.20
N LEU A 22 -9.63 5.80 5.92
CA LEU A 22 -10.29 5.93 4.63
C LEU A 22 -9.97 7.32 4.06
N SER A 23 -9.39 7.36 2.87
CA SER A 23 -9.09 8.58 2.13
C SER A 23 -9.85 8.56 0.81
N LEU A 24 -10.62 9.62 0.55
CA LEU A 24 -11.26 9.89 -0.72
C LEU A 24 -10.61 11.15 -1.30
N LEU A 25 -10.03 11.06 -2.49
CA LEU A 25 -9.25 12.15 -3.06
C LEU A 25 -9.50 12.27 -4.55
N SER A 26 -9.75 13.50 -5.01
CA SER A 26 -9.76 13.84 -6.43
C SER A 26 -8.79 14.98 -6.70
N VAL A 27 -7.79 14.71 -7.53
CA VAL A 27 -6.75 15.69 -7.90
C VAL A 27 -6.72 15.83 -9.40
N ARG A 28 -7.15 17.01 -9.89
CA ARG A 28 -7.18 17.33 -11.30
C ARG A 28 -6.36 18.58 -11.58
N GLU A 29 -5.84 18.68 -12.79
CA GLU A 29 -5.08 19.84 -13.27
C GLU A 29 -5.57 20.29 -14.63
N SER A 30 -5.48 21.59 -14.87
CA SER A 30 -5.56 22.20 -16.21
C SER A 30 -4.19 22.79 -16.50
N LEU A 31 -3.64 22.51 -17.67
CA LEU A 31 -2.39 23.09 -18.15
C LEU A 31 -2.73 24.20 -19.13
N ASN A 32 -2.20 25.39 -18.88
CA ASN A 32 -2.38 26.51 -19.82
C ASN A 32 -1.76 26.15 -21.17
N ASP A 33 -2.40 26.56 -22.23
CA ASP A 33 -1.98 26.36 -23.63
C ASP A 33 -1.90 24.88 -24.10
N VAL A 34 -2.44 23.95 -23.32
CA VAL A 34 -2.53 22.53 -23.69
C VAL A 34 -3.99 22.12 -23.80
N LYS A 35 -4.41 21.73 -25.00
CA LYS A 35 -5.73 21.15 -25.21
C LYS A 35 -5.74 19.70 -24.75
N HIS A 36 -6.65 19.39 -23.83
CA HIS A 36 -6.85 18.03 -23.34
C HIS A 36 -8.01 17.40 -24.11
N LEU A 37 -7.71 16.63 -25.16
CA LEU A 37 -8.70 15.98 -25.97
C LEU A 37 -9.09 14.62 -25.37
N ARG A 38 -10.38 14.34 -25.36
CA ARG A 38 -10.94 13.03 -25.02
C ARG A 38 -11.75 12.54 -26.22
N ARG A 39 -11.46 11.33 -26.66
CA ARG A 39 -12.25 10.66 -27.69
C ARG A 39 -12.84 9.37 -27.10
N GLU A 40 -14.14 9.23 -27.13
CA GLU A 40 -14.78 7.98 -26.77
C GLU A 40 -14.57 6.92 -27.85
N ILE A 41 -14.51 5.66 -27.46
CA ILE A 41 -14.33 4.56 -28.42
C ILE A 41 -15.55 4.54 -29.37
N GLY A 42 -15.30 4.76 -30.66
CA GLY A 42 -16.34 4.84 -31.69
C GLY A 42 -16.91 6.23 -31.96
N ALA A 43 -16.50 7.26 -31.23
CA ALA A 43 -16.87 8.63 -31.52
C ALA A 43 -16.04 9.20 -32.68
N MET A 44 -16.68 9.98 -33.57
CA MET A 44 -16.00 10.68 -34.69
C MET A 44 -15.35 12.00 -34.24
N GLU A 45 -15.83 12.59 -33.16
CA GLU A 45 -15.36 13.87 -32.65
C GLU A 45 -14.66 13.68 -31.28
N SER A 46 -13.70 14.55 -31.03
CA SER A 46 -13.00 14.62 -29.73
C SER A 46 -13.61 15.73 -28.90
N GLU A 47 -13.89 15.45 -27.63
CA GLU A 47 -14.30 16.46 -26.66
C GLU A 47 -13.08 17.08 -25.99
N GLU A 48 -13.08 18.38 -25.77
CA GLU A 48 -12.08 19.08 -25.01
C GLU A 48 -12.43 18.98 -23.50
N ALA A 49 -11.51 18.44 -22.68
CA ALA A 49 -11.69 18.37 -21.25
C ALA A 49 -10.94 19.52 -20.56
N ASP A 50 -11.65 20.30 -19.74
CA ASP A 50 -11.05 21.42 -18.99
C ASP A 50 -9.97 20.95 -18.01
N LYS A 51 -10.13 19.79 -17.42
CA LYS A 51 -9.25 19.26 -16.36
C LYS A 51 -9.02 17.77 -16.53
N VAL A 52 -7.76 17.37 -16.36
CA VAL A 52 -7.34 15.97 -16.43
C VAL A 52 -6.85 15.48 -15.06
N PRO A 53 -6.99 14.18 -14.75
CA PRO A 53 -6.48 13.64 -13.52
C PRO A 53 -4.95 13.77 -13.44
N ARG A 54 -4.43 14.10 -12.27
CA ARG A 54 -2.98 14.03 -12.01
C ARG A 54 -2.52 12.59 -11.82
N PRO A 55 -1.23 12.27 -12.05
CA PRO A 55 -0.69 10.93 -11.81
C PRO A 55 -0.90 10.41 -10.38
N THR A 56 -1.11 11.32 -9.42
CA THR A 56 -1.34 11.01 -8.01
C THR A 56 -2.83 10.91 -7.63
N ASP A 57 -3.76 11.04 -8.59
CA ASP A 57 -5.20 11.01 -8.36
C ASP A 57 -5.68 9.60 -8.00
N ARG A 58 -5.67 9.28 -6.71
CA ARG A 58 -6.21 8.03 -6.17
C ARG A 58 -7.57 8.31 -5.53
N LEU A 59 -8.64 7.94 -6.21
CA LEU A 59 -10.01 8.28 -5.80
C LEU A 59 -10.39 7.72 -4.43
N MET A 60 -9.92 6.54 -4.07
CA MET A 60 -10.17 5.91 -2.78
C MET A 60 -8.93 5.15 -2.31
N ASN A 61 -8.61 5.29 -1.04
CA ASN A 61 -7.62 4.49 -0.36
C ASN A 61 -8.13 4.10 1.03
N LEU A 62 -8.22 2.80 1.28
CA LEU A 62 -8.56 2.24 2.58
C LEU A 62 -7.34 1.51 3.12
N SER A 63 -6.93 1.85 4.33
CA SER A 63 -5.86 1.16 5.04
C SER A 63 -6.34 0.81 6.44
N MET A 64 -6.03 -0.39 6.89
CA MET A 64 -6.40 -0.88 8.21
C MET A 64 -5.22 -1.63 8.81
N PHE A 65 -4.93 -1.34 10.06
CA PHE A 65 -4.00 -2.10 10.89
C PHE A 65 -4.74 -2.60 12.12
N PHE A 66 -4.74 -3.88 12.31
CA PHE A 66 -5.32 -4.52 13.48
C PHE A 66 -4.26 -5.34 14.19
N GLN A 67 -4.21 -5.23 15.51
CA GLN A 67 -3.28 -5.95 16.35
C GLN A 67 -4.01 -6.53 17.55
N ASP A 68 -3.67 -7.76 17.93
CA ASP A 68 -4.25 -8.46 19.06
C ASP A 68 -3.25 -9.41 19.72
N TYR A 69 -3.50 -9.75 20.97
CA TYR A 69 -2.83 -10.81 21.70
C TYR A 69 -3.66 -12.10 21.64
N LEU A 70 -2.97 -13.24 21.65
CA LEU A 70 -3.69 -14.50 21.78
C LEU A 70 -4.40 -14.56 23.14
N PRO A 71 -5.73 -14.83 23.22
CA PRO A 71 -6.48 -14.77 24.47
C PRO A 71 -5.89 -15.64 25.60
N SER A 72 -5.28 -16.78 25.25
CA SER A 72 -4.67 -17.71 26.19
C SER A 72 -3.21 -17.44 26.49
N ASN A 73 -2.54 -16.57 25.70
CA ASN A 73 -1.10 -16.33 25.82
C ASN A 73 -0.74 -14.89 25.41
N LYS A 74 -0.60 -14.00 26.40
CA LYS A 74 -0.22 -12.60 26.20
C LYS A 74 1.20 -12.41 25.65
N ASN A 75 2.02 -13.44 25.63
CA ASN A 75 3.35 -13.38 25.03
C ASN A 75 3.27 -13.55 23.50
N PHE A 76 2.11 -13.94 22.96
CA PHE A 76 1.90 -14.09 21.53
C PHE A 76 1.01 -12.98 21.00
N LYS A 77 1.54 -12.21 20.08
CA LYS A 77 0.88 -11.07 19.44
C LYS A 77 0.77 -11.34 17.94
N MET A 78 -0.34 -11.01 17.36
CA MET A 78 -0.55 -11.04 15.92
C MET A 78 -0.96 -9.67 15.40
N HIS A 79 -0.63 -9.38 14.15
CA HIS A 79 -1.14 -8.20 13.48
C HIS A 79 -1.46 -8.49 12.03
N VAL A 80 -2.45 -7.78 11.53
CA VAL A 80 -2.87 -7.78 10.13
C VAL A 80 -2.85 -6.35 9.63
N ASN A 81 -2.21 -6.14 8.49
CA ASN A 81 -2.25 -4.88 7.77
C ASN A 81 -2.95 -5.12 6.44
N PHE A 82 -4.01 -4.37 6.17
CA PHE A 82 -4.80 -4.44 4.96
C PHE A 82 -4.78 -3.09 4.25
N SER A 83 -4.54 -3.10 2.95
CA SER A 83 -4.54 -1.90 2.14
C SER A 83 -5.22 -2.15 0.80
N VAL A 84 -6.17 -1.30 0.46
CA VAL A 84 -6.88 -1.30 -0.82
C VAL A 84 -6.94 0.12 -1.35
N GLY A 85 -6.71 0.31 -2.65
CA GLY A 85 -6.85 1.61 -3.28
C GLY A 85 -7.20 1.50 -4.74
N THR A 86 -7.90 2.50 -5.26
CA THR A 86 -8.16 2.60 -6.70
C THR A 86 -6.85 2.76 -7.47
N GLY A 87 -6.85 2.29 -8.71
CA GLY A 87 -5.68 2.40 -9.60
C GLY A 87 -5.30 3.86 -9.86
N LEU A 88 -4.00 4.12 -9.88
CA LEU A 88 -3.48 5.43 -10.27
C LEU A 88 -3.70 5.68 -11.76
N PRO A 89 -3.93 6.93 -12.18
CA PRO A 89 -4.06 7.28 -13.57
C PRO A 89 -2.73 7.15 -14.32
N PHE A 90 -2.82 6.74 -15.58
CA PHE A 90 -1.69 6.77 -16.50
C PHE A 90 -2.15 7.17 -17.91
N GLY A 91 -1.25 7.67 -18.71
CA GLY A 91 -1.47 8.03 -20.11
C GLY A 91 -0.67 7.18 -21.06
N LEU A 92 -1.08 7.18 -22.31
CA LEU A 92 -0.28 6.67 -23.41
C LEU A 92 0.82 7.69 -23.74
N LYS A 93 2.03 7.24 -23.97
CA LYS A 93 3.11 8.07 -24.43
C LYS A 93 2.91 8.34 -25.93
N ASP A 94 3.12 9.60 -26.33
CA ASP A 94 3.04 10.04 -27.75
C ASP A 94 1.66 9.80 -28.43
N ASN A 95 0.58 9.85 -27.66
CA ASN A 95 -0.77 9.79 -28.21
C ASN A 95 -1.44 11.16 -28.11
N ASN A 96 -1.77 11.76 -29.26
CA ASN A 96 -2.38 13.09 -29.34
C ASN A 96 -3.92 13.03 -29.35
N GLU A 97 -4.53 11.83 -29.43
CA GLU A 97 -5.97 11.65 -29.51
C GLU A 97 -6.65 11.53 -28.15
N VAL A 98 -5.87 11.29 -27.09
CA VAL A 98 -6.39 11.07 -25.75
C VAL A 98 -5.66 11.95 -24.75
N TYR A 99 -6.38 12.59 -23.83
CA TYR A 99 -5.73 13.43 -22.82
C TYR A 99 -4.82 12.61 -21.89
N ARG A 100 -3.87 13.28 -21.25
CA ARG A 100 -2.97 12.69 -20.26
C ARG A 100 -3.77 11.99 -19.16
N ASN A 101 -3.25 10.86 -18.70
CA ASN A 101 -3.78 10.13 -17.53
C ASN A 101 -5.25 9.68 -17.70
N THR A 102 -5.64 9.32 -18.93
CA THR A 102 -7.00 8.84 -19.26
C THR A 102 -7.28 7.48 -18.63
N TYR A 103 -6.29 6.62 -18.62
CA TYR A 103 -6.41 5.23 -18.14
C TYR A 103 -6.03 5.13 -16.67
N ARG A 104 -6.50 4.05 -16.03
CA ARG A 104 -6.11 3.71 -14.65
C ARG A 104 -5.53 2.32 -14.58
N PHE A 105 -4.53 2.15 -13.75
CA PHE A 105 -4.02 0.84 -13.37
C PHE A 105 -5.10 0.02 -12.66
N LYS A 106 -4.87 -1.29 -12.56
CA LYS A 106 -5.70 -2.15 -11.72
C LYS A 106 -5.70 -1.64 -10.27
N PRO A 107 -6.78 -1.85 -9.51
CA PRO A 107 -6.80 -1.51 -8.09
C PRO A 107 -5.64 -2.17 -7.34
N TYR A 108 -5.03 -1.39 -6.45
CA TYR A 108 -4.03 -1.89 -5.52
C TYR A 108 -4.71 -2.62 -4.37
N HIS A 109 -4.22 -3.78 -4.00
CA HIS A 109 -4.63 -4.44 -2.76
C HIS A 109 -3.49 -5.28 -2.19
N ARG A 110 -3.35 -5.24 -0.87
CA ARG A 110 -2.30 -5.94 -0.16
C ARG A 110 -2.77 -6.32 1.24
N VAL A 111 -2.43 -7.52 1.64
CA VAL A 111 -2.60 -8.03 3.00
C VAL A 111 -1.24 -8.45 3.52
N ASP A 112 -0.86 -7.93 4.67
CA ASP A 112 0.33 -8.36 5.41
C ASP A 112 -0.11 -9.00 6.72
N LEU A 113 0.54 -10.07 7.12
CA LEU A 113 0.27 -10.80 8.35
C LEU A 113 1.57 -10.94 9.14
N GLY A 114 1.50 -10.67 10.43
CA GLY A 114 2.65 -10.83 11.29
C GLY A 114 2.30 -11.49 12.62
N PHE A 115 3.24 -12.28 13.10
CA PHE A 115 3.20 -12.92 14.40
C PHE A 115 4.43 -12.52 15.17
N ALA A 116 4.27 -12.20 16.44
CA ALA A 116 5.38 -11.88 17.34
C ALA A 116 5.23 -12.69 18.63
N TYR A 117 6.33 -13.28 19.07
CA TYR A 117 6.41 -14.03 20.32
C TYR A 117 7.42 -13.36 21.23
N GLN A 118 7.01 -13.09 22.46
CA GLN A 118 7.88 -12.58 23.50
C GLN A 118 8.69 -13.74 24.08
N LEU A 119 10.00 -13.72 23.85
CA LEU A 119 10.92 -14.75 24.34
C LEU A 119 11.16 -14.61 25.83
N TRP A 120 11.31 -13.37 26.32
CA TRP A 120 11.42 -13.03 27.74
C TRP A 120 11.07 -11.57 27.99
N ASP A 121 10.79 -11.24 29.24
CA ASP A 121 10.55 -9.91 29.76
C ASP A 121 11.47 -9.60 30.97
N SER A 122 11.31 -8.41 31.55
CA SER A 122 12.10 -7.98 32.70
C SER A 122 11.96 -8.90 33.94
N THR A 123 10.85 -9.62 34.10
CA THR A 123 10.63 -10.56 35.22
C THR A 123 11.48 -11.81 35.08
N TRP A 124 11.88 -12.17 33.88
CA TRP A 124 12.71 -13.31 33.56
C TRP A 124 14.15 -13.18 34.07
N LYS A 125 14.69 -11.94 34.11
CA LYS A 125 16.02 -11.62 34.68
C LYS A 125 16.18 -12.16 36.10
N ASN A 126 15.12 -12.07 36.88
CA ASN A 126 15.13 -12.50 38.27
C ASN A 126 15.03 -14.02 38.40
N LYS A 127 14.43 -14.69 37.40
CA LYS A 127 14.25 -16.15 37.40
C LYS A 127 15.49 -16.93 36.95
N ASN A 128 16.32 -16.34 36.07
CA ASN A 128 17.48 -17.01 35.53
C ASN A 128 18.73 -16.11 35.48
N PRO A 129 19.49 -16.00 36.61
CA PRO A 129 20.65 -15.11 36.69
C PRO A 129 21.82 -15.50 35.78
N ARG A 130 21.81 -16.70 35.18
CA ARG A 130 22.87 -17.17 34.27
C ARG A 130 22.52 -16.98 32.80
N HIS A 131 21.40 -16.34 32.47
CA HIS A 131 21.01 -16.15 31.05
C HIS A 131 22.02 -15.24 30.33
N PRO A 132 22.54 -15.65 29.15
CA PRO A 132 23.60 -14.91 28.44
C PRO A 132 23.14 -13.51 27.97
N MET A 133 21.83 -13.32 27.75
CA MET A 133 21.22 -12.03 27.33
C MET A 133 20.64 -11.24 28.53
N ARG A 134 21.16 -11.41 29.72
CA ARG A 134 20.70 -10.75 30.96
C ARG A 134 20.75 -9.24 30.90
N PHE A 135 21.55 -8.67 30.01
CA PHE A 135 21.66 -7.23 29.80
C PHE A 135 20.45 -6.64 29.03
N THR A 136 19.60 -7.46 28.42
CA THR A 136 18.36 -7.03 27.76
C THR A 136 17.16 -7.10 28.69
N GLU A 137 16.21 -6.18 28.56
CA GLU A 137 14.96 -6.22 29.35
C GLU A 137 13.93 -7.14 28.73
N LYS A 138 13.74 -7.04 27.42
CA LYS A 138 12.75 -7.83 26.68
C LYS A 138 13.34 -8.31 25.37
N ALA A 139 12.84 -9.42 24.89
CA ALA A 139 13.12 -9.88 23.54
C ALA A 139 11.87 -10.40 22.84
N TRP A 140 11.74 -10.04 21.58
CA TRP A 140 10.66 -10.44 20.71
C TRP A 140 11.20 -11.11 19.46
N LEU A 141 10.61 -12.22 19.07
CA LEU A 141 10.80 -12.87 17.79
C LEU A 141 9.55 -12.64 16.94
N SER A 142 9.71 -12.07 15.76
CA SER A 142 8.58 -11.77 14.87
C SER A 142 8.79 -12.42 13.50
N LEU A 143 7.75 -13.04 13.00
CA LEU A 143 7.63 -13.55 11.63
C LEU A 143 6.57 -12.75 10.92
N GLU A 144 6.93 -12.13 9.80
CA GLU A 144 6.05 -11.28 9.00
C GLU A 144 5.98 -11.80 7.57
N VAL A 145 4.77 -11.89 7.03
CA VAL A 145 4.52 -12.24 5.63
C VAL A 145 3.90 -11.02 4.95
N PHE A 146 4.68 -10.35 4.12
CA PHE A 146 4.23 -9.23 3.31
C PHE A 146 3.61 -9.74 2.01
N ASN A 147 2.53 -9.07 1.59
CA ASN A 147 1.76 -9.45 0.40
C ASN A 147 1.33 -10.93 0.44
N LEU A 148 0.60 -11.30 1.49
CA LEU A 148 0.17 -12.68 1.76
C LEU A 148 -0.55 -13.32 0.57
N MET A 149 -1.35 -12.54 -0.15
CA MET A 149 -2.13 -12.99 -1.31
C MET A 149 -1.30 -13.08 -2.61
N ASP A 150 -0.01 -12.67 -2.56
CA ASP A 150 0.92 -12.62 -3.70
C ASP A 150 0.37 -11.84 -4.92
N VAL A 151 -0.31 -10.74 -4.66
CA VAL A 151 -0.91 -9.92 -5.70
C VAL A 151 0.16 -9.11 -6.42
N LEU A 152 0.16 -9.20 -7.74
CA LEU A 152 1.03 -8.40 -8.59
C LEU A 152 0.45 -6.99 -8.77
N ASN A 153 0.72 -6.13 -7.79
CA ASN A 153 0.31 -4.73 -7.82
C ASN A 153 1.15 -3.95 -8.81
N GLN A 154 0.52 -3.39 -9.83
CA GLN A 154 1.20 -2.63 -10.86
C GLN A 154 1.54 -1.22 -10.36
N ALA A 155 2.82 -0.85 -10.47
CA ALA A 155 3.33 0.46 -10.06
C ALA A 155 3.45 1.45 -11.23
N SER A 156 3.86 0.97 -12.41
CA SER A 156 4.09 1.79 -13.59
C SER A 156 4.09 0.94 -14.86
N ASN A 157 4.25 1.61 -16.01
CA ASN A 157 4.53 0.97 -17.30
C ASN A 157 5.87 1.46 -17.83
N THR A 158 6.66 0.54 -18.39
CA THR A 158 7.78 0.87 -19.27
C THR A 158 7.29 0.79 -20.72
N TRP A 159 7.40 1.91 -21.44
CA TRP A 159 6.97 1.99 -22.82
C TRP A 159 8.11 1.63 -23.77
N VAL A 160 7.87 0.65 -24.64
CA VAL A 160 8.82 0.20 -25.65
C VAL A 160 8.23 0.41 -27.03
N LYS A 161 9.01 0.99 -27.95
CA LYS A 161 8.65 1.12 -29.36
C LYS A 161 9.40 0.08 -30.19
N THR A 162 8.68 -0.57 -31.11
CA THR A 162 9.29 -1.41 -32.13
C THR A 162 9.85 -0.56 -33.29
N ILE A 163 10.61 -1.18 -34.16
CA ILE A 163 11.10 -0.58 -35.40
C ILE A 163 9.96 -0.18 -36.36
N THR A 164 8.78 -0.79 -36.18
CA THR A 164 7.54 -0.46 -36.92
C THR A 164 6.72 0.62 -36.24
N ASN A 165 7.29 1.35 -35.25
CA ASN A 165 6.65 2.42 -34.48
C ASN A 165 5.43 1.99 -33.64
N GLN A 166 5.26 0.69 -33.40
CA GLN A 166 4.24 0.19 -32.47
C GLN A 166 4.69 0.35 -31.04
N GLN A 167 3.80 0.80 -30.16
CA GLN A 167 4.08 1.00 -28.73
C GLN A 167 3.50 -0.17 -27.93
N PHE A 168 4.31 -0.66 -26.98
CA PHE A 168 3.91 -1.67 -26.01
C PHE A 168 4.16 -1.17 -24.59
N ALA A 169 3.20 -1.43 -23.71
CA ALA A 169 3.33 -1.17 -22.28
C ALA A 169 3.79 -2.44 -21.56
N ILE A 170 4.97 -2.43 -21.02
CA ILE A 170 5.49 -3.50 -20.16
C ILE A 170 5.18 -3.10 -18.72
N PRO A 171 4.33 -3.86 -18.00
CA PRO A 171 3.96 -3.52 -16.62
C PRO A 171 5.13 -3.76 -15.67
N ASN A 172 5.38 -2.80 -14.79
CA ASN A 172 6.30 -2.92 -13.67
C ASN A 172 5.48 -3.17 -12.40
N TYR A 173 5.77 -4.25 -11.71
CA TYR A 173 5.07 -4.64 -10.50
C TYR A 173 5.86 -4.31 -9.25
N LEU A 174 5.14 -4.04 -8.17
CA LEU A 174 5.71 -4.00 -6.83
C LEU A 174 6.17 -5.41 -6.40
N SER A 175 6.84 -5.47 -5.25
CA SER A 175 7.35 -6.75 -4.74
C SER A 175 6.25 -7.79 -4.54
N SER A 176 6.52 -9.02 -4.95
CA SER A 176 5.76 -10.22 -4.63
C SER A 176 5.77 -10.53 -3.13
N ARG A 177 5.22 -11.66 -2.73
CA ARG A 177 5.24 -12.13 -1.34
C ARG A 177 6.67 -12.18 -0.79
N ARG A 178 6.83 -11.66 0.42
CA ARG A 178 8.11 -11.71 1.16
C ARG A 178 7.88 -12.18 2.57
N ILE A 179 8.80 -13.01 3.04
CA ILE A 179 8.84 -13.47 4.44
C ILE A 179 9.99 -12.75 5.12
N ASN A 180 9.72 -12.15 6.27
CA ASN A 180 10.68 -11.44 7.09
C ASN A 180 10.71 -12.03 8.51
N LEU A 181 11.90 -12.29 8.99
CA LEU A 181 12.15 -12.68 10.37
C LEU A 181 12.88 -11.55 11.08
N ARG A 182 12.34 -11.10 12.21
CA ARG A 182 12.90 -10.00 12.99
C ARG A 182 13.08 -10.44 14.44
N VAL A 183 14.23 -10.10 15.00
CA VAL A 183 14.48 -10.21 16.44
C VAL A 183 14.65 -8.78 16.97
N LYS A 184 13.91 -8.44 18.03
CA LYS A 184 14.00 -7.15 18.70
C LYS A 184 14.43 -7.36 20.14
N PHE A 185 15.41 -6.59 20.58
CA PHE A 185 15.85 -6.53 21.96
C PHE A 185 15.60 -5.12 22.51
N ASP A 186 15.01 -5.04 23.70
CA ASP A 186 14.87 -3.82 24.47
C ASP A 186 15.88 -3.90 25.64
N PHE A 187 16.64 -2.81 25.86
CA PHE A 187 17.74 -2.70 26.83
C PHE A 187 17.34 -1.84 28.02
#